data_b1b9d232bc0a512efa63c3a492459d55
#
_entry.id   b1b9d232bc0a512efa63c3a492459d55
#
_cell.length_a   1.000
_cell.length_b   1.000
_cell.length_c   1.000
_cell.angle_alpha   90.00
_cell.angle_beta   90.00
_cell.angle_gamma   90.00
#
_symmetry.space_group_name_H-M   'P 1'
#
loop_
_entity.id
_entity.type
_entity.pdbx_description
1 polymer ?
#
loop_
_entity_poly.entity_id
_entity_poly.type
_entity_poly.pdbx_seq_one_letter_code
_entity_poly.pdbx_strand_id
1 'polypeptide(L)'
;DYQTHDVIIDGCTFKDINGTGIRSVGWKSAQRFTDVKNIYIQNNNFYRCSDDGIRIGTGNADTLSKGNFNVINNFFYESDITVANPRTCGYKIANNLHVKIFNYAMSCRGSEFTVVNNEVSYGSYGMSDMGAIYAGRNMTSHGSVISKNLITNYGPAPKEPRSFPAGAIYLDDAVGGIT
;
A
#
# COMPACT_ATOMS: atom_id res chain seq x y z
N ASP A 1 3.95 -15.93 22.77
CA ASP A 1 3.07 -14.97 22.09
C ASP A 1 3.88 -14.20 21.08
N TYR A 2 3.61 -14.44 19.81
CA TYR A 2 4.27 -13.73 18.69
C TYR A 2 3.44 -12.49 18.33
N GLN A 3 3.37 -11.52 19.23
CA GLN A 3 2.63 -10.29 19.03
C GLN A 3 3.62 -9.16 18.71
N THR A 4 3.48 -8.54 17.55
CA THR A 4 4.19 -7.30 17.20
C THR A 4 3.24 -6.13 17.40
N HIS A 5 3.46 -5.33 18.42
CA HIS A 5 2.60 -4.17 18.68
C HIS A 5 3.42 -2.98 19.20
N ASP A 6 2.82 -1.79 19.08
CA ASP A 6 3.37 -0.53 19.60
C ASP A 6 4.76 -0.22 19.00
N VAL A 7 4.88 -0.35 17.67
CA VAL A 7 6.12 -0.10 16.93
C VAL A 7 6.06 1.25 16.22
N ILE A 8 7.10 2.04 16.37
CA ILE A 8 7.32 3.28 15.65
C ILE A 8 8.63 3.18 14.87
N ILE A 9 8.56 3.40 13.56
CA ILE A 9 9.73 3.53 12.68
C ILE A 9 9.67 4.94 12.10
N ASP A 10 10.57 5.81 12.53
CA ASP A 10 10.52 7.24 12.29
C ASP A 10 11.87 7.79 11.83
N GLY A 11 11.88 8.66 10.83
CA GLY A 11 13.05 9.38 10.36
C GLY A 11 14.17 8.54 9.76
N CYS A 12 13.88 7.29 9.35
CA CYS A 12 14.89 6.37 8.81
C CYS A 12 15.04 6.50 7.29
N THR A 13 16.17 6.06 6.77
CA THR A 13 16.43 5.94 5.33
C THR A 13 16.74 4.50 4.95
N PHE A 14 15.95 3.97 4.03
CA PHE A 14 16.11 2.64 3.41
C PHE A 14 16.54 2.85 1.96
N LYS A 15 17.72 2.37 1.59
CA LYS A 15 18.27 2.64 0.28
C LYS A 15 18.96 1.43 -0.31
N ASP A 16 18.70 1.18 -1.61
CA ASP A 16 19.31 0.09 -2.37
C ASP A 16 19.02 -1.29 -1.72
N ILE A 17 17.75 -1.48 -1.32
CA ILE A 17 17.29 -2.71 -0.68
C ILE A 17 16.91 -3.72 -1.76
N ASN A 18 17.63 -4.83 -1.84
CA ASN A 18 17.27 -5.94 -2.71
C ASN A 18 16.17 -6.80 -2.05
N GLY A 19 14.96 -6.28 -2.04
CA GLY A 19 13.79 -6.86 -1.39
C GLY A 19 12.87 -5.78 -0.83
N THR A 20 12.19 -6.10 0.27
CA THR A 20 11.25 -5.21 0.97
C THR A 20 11.96 -4.36 2.03
N GLY A 21 11.74 -3.06 2.02
CA GLY A 21 12.33 -2.13 3.00
C GLY A 21 11.88 -2.42 4.43
N ILE A 22 10.56 -2.47 4.68
CA ILE A 22 9.99 -2.86 5.98
C ILE A 22 8.96 -3.96 5.75
N ARG A 23 9.15 -5.09 6.41
CA ARG A 23 8.26 -6.24 6.28
C ARG A 23 7.82 -6.78 7.64
N SER A 24 6.51 -6.90 7.82
CA SER A 24 5.90 -7.69 8.89
C SER A 24 4.80 -8.54 8.28
N VAL A 25 5.07 -9.81 8.10
CA VAL A 25 4.08 -10.78 7.62
C VAL A 25 4.11 -11.97 8.56
N GLY A 26 2.94 -12.35 9.07
CA GLY A 26 2.81 -13.53 9.92
C GLY A 26 3.32 -14.79 9.21
N TRP A 27 4.05 -15.62 9.94
CA TRP A 27 4.55 -16.89 9.46
C TRP A 27 3.39 -17.88 9.31
N LYS A 28 3.20 -18.41 8.11
CA LYS A 28 2.36 -19.60 7.83
C LYS A 28 0.83 -19.50 7.82
N SER A 29 0.17 -18.42 7.64
CA SER A 29 -1.17 -18.41 7.02
C SER A 29 -1.80 -17.05 7.11
N ALA A 30 -2.61 -16.71 6.12
CA ALA A 30 -3.37 -15.47 6.01
C ALA A 30 -4.38 -15.20 7.17
N GLN A 31 -4.38 -16.00 8.20
CA GLN A 31 -5.39 -16.00 9.26
C GLN A 31 -4.94 -15.43 10.61
N ARG A 32 -3.67 -15.01 10.78
CA ARG A 32 -3.17 -14.59 12.10
C ARG A 32 -2.48 -13.22 12.13
N PHE A 33 -2.97 -12.25 11.38
CA PHE A 33 -2.50 -10.87 11.53
C PHE A 33 -3.18 -10.11 12.68
N THR A 34 -4.07 -10.76 13.42
CA THR A 34 -4.82 -10.14 14.53
C THR A 34 -3.94 -9.57 15.63
N ASP A 35 -2.71 -10.01 15.70
CA ASP A 35 -1.79 -9.69 16.78
C ASP A 35 -0.77 -8.60 16.43
N VAL A 36 -0.76 -8.15 15.17
CA VAL A 36 0.07 -7.01 14.75
C VAL A 36 -0.77 -5.75 14.86
N LYS A 37 -0.43 -4.87 15.80
CA LYS A 37 -1.22 -3.67 16.13
C LYS A 37 -0.37 -2.45 16.41
N ASN A 38 -0.96 -1.27 16.25
CA ASN A 38 -0.34 0.01 16.61
C ASN A 38 1.03 0.21 15.98
N ILE A 39 1.11 0.07 14.65
CA ILE A 39 2.34 0.26 13.89
C ILE A 39 2.31 1.63 13.24
N TYR A 40 3.36 2.41 13.45
CA TYR A 40 3.55 3.73 12.85
C TYR A 40 4.85 3.74 12.06
N ILE A 41 4.76 3.95 10.74
CA ILE A 41 5.90 4.14 9.85
C ILE A 41 5.77 5.55 9.30
N GLN A 42 6.62 6.44 9.78
CA GLN A 42 6.46 7.85 9.50
C GLN A 42 7.77 8.59 9.24
N ASN A 43 7.73 9.61 8.39
CA ASN A 43 8.86 10.49 8.07
C ASN A 43 10.10 9.74 7.53
N ASN A 44 9.91 8.58 6.90
CA ASN A 44 11.00 7.76 6.37
C ASN A 44 11.21 8.01 4.88
N ASN A 45 12.41 7.70 4.40
CA ASN A 45 12.77 7.74 3.00
C ASN A 45 13.09 6.33 2.49
N PHE A 46 12.44 5.93 1.40
CA PHE A 46 12.66 4.66 0.72
C PHE A 46 13.17 4.91 -0.70
N TYR A 47 14.36 4.45 -0.99
CA TYR A 47 14.99 4.59 -2.30
C TYR A 47 15.33 3.22 -2.87
N ARG A 48 14.79 2.89 -4.04
CA ARG A 48 15.14 1.67 -4.79
C ARG A 48 15.01 0.39 -3.95
N CYS A 49 13.81 0.18 -3.41
CA CYS A 49 13.43 -1.12 -2.85
C CYS A 49 12.94 -1.99 -4.00
N SER A 50 13.62 -3.10 -4.30
CA SER A 50 13.35 -3.90 -5.51
C SER A 50 12.07 -4.72 -5.44
N ASP A 51 11.49 -4.89 -4.25
CA ASP A 51 10.18 -5.51 -4.01
C ASP A 51 9.25 -4.41 -3.47
N ASP A 52 8.84 -4.46 -2.22
CA ASP A 52 8.01 -3.41 -1.63
C ASP A 52 8.83 -2.39 -0.82
N GLY A 53 8.39 -1.16 -0.77
CA GLY A 53 8.87 -0.23 0.25
C GLY A 53 8.43 -0.72 1.63
N ILE A 54 7.14 -0.97 1.79
CA ILE A 54 6.52 -1.45 3.04
C ILE A 54 5.53 -2.57 2.72
N ARG A 55 5.66 -3.71 3.40
CA ARG A 55 4.68 -4.79 3.37
C ARG A 55 4.30 -5.21 4.78
N ILE A 56 3.16 -4.77 5.25
CA ILE A 56 2.68 -5.09 6.60
C ILE A 56 1.20 -5.48 6.55
N GLY A 57 0.91 -6.64 7.15
CA GLY A 57 -0.46 -7.06 7.44
C GLY A 57 -0.79 -6.78 8.90
N THR A 58 -1.90 -6.12 9.17
CA THR A 58 -2.37 -5.81 10.52
C THR A 58 -3.87 -5.99 10.63
N GLY A 59 -4.34 -6.38 11.81
CA GLY A 59 -5.76 -6.62 12.04
C GLY A 59 -6.30 -7.79 11.22
N ASN A 60 -7.61 -7.91 11.15
CA ASN A 60 -8.28 -8.96 10.42
C ASN A 60 -9.55 -8.42 9.74
N ALA A 61 -9.58 -8.43 8.41
CA ALA A 61 -10.70 -7.93 7.64
C ALA A 61 -11.96 -8.79 7.79
N ASP A 62 -11.83 -10.09 8.00
CA ASP A 62 -12.97 -11.00 8.11
C ASP A 62 -13.72 -10.84 9.46
N THR A 63 -13.00 -10.45 10.50
CA THR A 63 -13.57 -10.20 11.84
C THR A 63 -13.66 -8.72 12.18
N LEU A 64 -13.28 -7.82 11.27
CA LEU A 64 -13.19 -6.37 11.47
C LEU A 64 -12.32 -5.97 12.68
N SER A 65 -11.34 -6.80 13.02
CA SER A 65 -10.38 -6.49 14.08
C SER A 65 -9.34 -5.50 13.59
N LYS A 66 -9.39 -4.26 14.07
CA LYS A 66 -8.51 -3.18 13.62
C LYS A 66 -7.07 -3.36 14.09
N GLY A 67 -6.12 -3.21 13.19
CA GLY A 67 -4.71 -3.27 13.48
C GLY A 67 -4.07 -1.91 13.80
N ASN A 68 -4.71 -0.79 13.48
CA ASN A 68 -4.16 0.55 13.65
C ASN A 68 -2.75 0.68 13.04
N PHE A 69 -2.66 0.45 11.73
CA PHE A 69 -1.43 0.58 10.98
C PHE A 69 -1.40 1.92 10.25
N ASN A 70 -0.34 2.68 10.42
CA ASN A 70 -0.22 4.03 9.89
C ASN A 70 1.07 4.22 9.08
N VAL A 71 0.94 4.62 7.82
CA VAL A 71 2.04 5.00 6.92
C VAL A 71 1.87 6.48 6.59
N ILE A 72 2.66 7.34 7.20
CA ILE A 72 2.42 8.79 7.18
C ILE A 72 3.70 9.57 6.86
N ASN A 73 3.60 10.55 5.96
CA ASN A 73 4.70 11.46 5.63
C ASN A 73 5.98 10.77 5.13
N ASN A 74 5.88 9.64 4.44
CA ASN A 74 7.05 8.97 3.90
C ASN A 74 7.30 9.38 2.44
N PHE A 75 8.53 9.27 2.03
CA PHE A 75 8.97 9.46 0.66
C PHE A 75 9.41 8.12 0.05
N PHE A 76 8.90 7.81 -1.14
CA PHE A 76 9.24 6.61 -1.90
C PHE A 76 9.73 6.98 -3.29
N TYR A 77 10.87 6.46 -3.67
CA TYR A 77 11.49 6.72 -4.97
C TYR A 77 12.01 5.44 -5.62
N GLU A 78 11.63 5.19 -6.87
CA GLU A 78 12.10 4.06 -7.69
C GLU A 78 11.93 2.69 -6.99
N SER A 79 10.76 2.43 -6.45
CA SER A 79 10.40 1.14 -5.83
C SER A 79 9.37 0.41 -6.69
N ASP A 80 9.27 -0.91 -6.54
CA ASP A 80 8.26 -1.69 -7.27
C ASP A 80 6.85 -1.38 -6.77
N ILE A 81 6.54 -1.74 -5.54
CA ILE A 81 5.33 -1.34 -4.83
C ILE A 81 5.74 -0.54 -3.61
N THR A 82 5.11 0.59 -3.34
CA THR A 82 5.52 1.38 -2.18
C THR A 82 4.88 0.91 -0.89
N VAL A 83 3.57 0.67 -0.90
CA VAL A 83 2.85 0.15 0.27
C VAL A 83 1.95 -1.01 -0.15
N ALA A 84 2.26 -2.19 0.30
CA ALA A 84 1.49 -3.41 0.06
C ALA A 84 0.80 -3.88 1.35
N ASN A 85 -0.54 -3.93 1.31
CA ASN A 85 -1.37 -4.40 2.42
C ASN A 85 -2.13 -5.67 2.06
N PRO A 86 -1.70 -6.84 2.53
CA PRO A 86 -2.45 -8.07 2.34
C PRO A 86 -3.60 -8.18 3.36
N ARG A 87 -4.86 -8.00 2.94
CA ARG A 87 -6.10 -8.27 3.71
C ARG A 87 -6.05 -7.80 5.16
N THR A 88 -5.94 -6.51 5.36
CA THR A 88 -5.83 -5.90 6.69
C THR A 88 -7.12 -5.17 7.07
N CYS A 89 -7.25 -4.78 8.33
CA CYS A 89 -8.35 -3.96 8.80
C CYS A 89 -7.83 -2.78 9.63
N GLY A 90 -8.38 -1.59 9.39
CA GLY A 90 -8.08 -0.40 10.16
C GLY A 90 -6.65 0.11 9.94
N TYR A 91 -6.36 0.61 8.73
CA TYR A 91 -5.06 1.22 8.43
C TYR A 91 -5.21 2.57 7.74
N LYS A 92 -4.17 3.38 7.81
CA LYS A 92 -4.10 4.69 7.19
C LYS A 92 -2.80 4.87 6.39
N ILE A 93 -2.94 5.31 5.14
CA ILE A 93 -1.83 5.73 4.28
C ILE A 93 -2.09 7.21 3.96
N ALA A 94 -1.26 8.11 4.48
CA ALA A 94 -1.53 9.53 4.37
C ALA A 94 -0.28 10.38 4.18
N ASN A 95 -0.42 11.44 3.39
CA ASN A 95 0.61 12.47 3.20
C ASN A 95 1.94 11.89 2.68
N ASN A 96 1.92 10.80 1.94
CA ASN A 96 3.14 10.23 1.38
C ASN A 96 3.38 10.75 -0.04
N LEU A 97 4.65 10.84 -0.41
CA LEU A 97 5.08 11.16 -1.76
C LEU A 97 5.70 9.92 -2.42
N HIS A 98 5.14 9.53 -3.56
CA HIS A 98 5.55 8.36 -4.34
C HIS A 98 6.01 8.80 -5.73
N VAL A 99 7.27 8.61 -6.05
CA VAL A 99 7.86 9.08 -7.31
C VAL A 99 8.55 7.92 -8.06
N LYS A 100 8.26 7.81 -9.35
CA LYS A 100 8.83 6.78 -10.22
C LYS A 100 8.59 5.35 -9.72
N ILE A 101 7.34 5.02 -9.51
CA ILE A 101 6.95 3.70 -9.00
C ILE A 101 6.73 2.75 -10.19
N PHE A 102 7.34 1.57 -10.11
CA PHE A 102 7.35 0.65 -11.22
C PHE A 102 6.00 -0.05 -11.41
N ASN A 103 5.33 -0.38 -10.30
CA ASN A 103 4.08 -1.13 -10.23
C ASN A 103 2.98 -0.29 -9.55
N TYR A 104 2.33 -0.78 -8.50
CA TYR A 104 1.37 0.02 -7.70
C TYR A 104 2.11 0.95 -6.74
N ALA A 105 1.63 2.18 -6.57
CA ALA A 105 2.08 2.92 -5.40
C ALA A 105 1.47 2.32 -4.13
N MET A 106 0.17 2.10 -4.11
CA MET A 106 -0.52 1.56 -2.94
C MET A 106 -1.44 0.40 -3.35
N SER A 107 -1.19 -0.80 -2.83
CA SER A 107 -2.09 -1.94 -2.95
C SER A 107 -2.93 -2.06 -1.69
N CYS A 108 -4.21 -1.67 -1.79
CA CYS A 108 -5.13 -1.53 -0.67
C CYS A 108 -6.12 -2.68 -0.65
N ARG A 109 -5.97 -3.59 0.31
CA ARG A 109 -6.89 -4.72 0.51
C ARG A 109 -7.36 -4.76 1.96
N GLY A 110 -8.59 -5.21 2.17
CA GLY A 110 -9.18 -5.30 3.49
C GLY A 110 -10.25 -4.24 3.70
N SER A 111 -10.52 -3.89 4.95
CA SER A 111 -11.61 -3.02 5.35
C SER A 111 -11.17 -1.88 6.26
N GLU A 112 -12.01 -0.87 6.39
CA GLU A 112 -11.81 0.30 7.26
C GLU A 112 -10.44 0.98 7.06
N PHE A 113 -9.98 1.09 5.81
CA PHE A 113 -8.77 1.81 5.49
C PHE A 113 -9.04 3.25 5.04
N THR A 114 -8.05 4.10 5.23
CA THR A 114 -8.06 5.48 4.74
C THR A 114 -6.80 5.76 3.92
N VAL A 115 -6.98 6.14 2.66
CA VAL A 115 -5.90 6.57 1.76
C VAL A 115 -6.15 8.03 1.39
N VAL A 116 -5.38 8.95 1.98
CA VAL A 116 -5.69 10.38 1.91
C VAL A 116 -4.46 11.26 1.74
N ASN A 117 -4.58 12.31 0.96
CA ASN A 117 -3.53 13.33 0.76
C ASN A 117 -2.17 12.75 0.31
N ASN A 118 -2.16 11.65 -0.44
CA ASN A 118 -0.92 11.15 -1.01
C ASN A 118 -0.69 11.76 -2.40
N GLU A 119 0.56 11.93 -2.76
CA GLU A 119 0.96 12.32 -4.11
C GLU A 119 1.68 11.15 -4.78
N VAL A 120 1.23 10.80 -5.99
CA VAL A 120 1.87 9.79 -6.84
C VAL A 120 2.23 10.42 -8.17
N SER A 121 3.50 10.41 -8.50
CA SER A 121 3.98 10.94 -9.77
C SER A 121 4.94 9.99 -10.47
N TYR A 122 4.77 9.86 -11.80
CA TYR A 122 5.57 8.98 -12.64
C TYR A 122 5.55 7.52 -12.18
N GLY A 123 4.52 6.78 -12.57
CA GLY A 123 4.39 5.36 -12.17
C GLY A 123 3.84 4.46 -13.25
N SER A 124 3.88 3.15 -12.98
CA SER A 124 3.43 2.06 -13.87
C SER A 124 4.18 1.97 -15.20
N TYR A 125 5.49 2.03 -15.16
CA TYR A 125 6.31 1.93 -16.37
C TYR A 125 6.38 0.52 -16.97
N GLY A 126 6.22 -0.50 -16.16
CA GLY A 126 6.55 -1.88 -16.52
C GLY A 126 5.37 -2.78 -16.84
N MET A 127 4.16 -2.46 -16.40
CA MET A 127 3.05 -3.42 -16.42
C MET A 127 1.71 -2.79 -16.80
N SER A 128 0.80 -3.62 -17.33
CA SER A 128 -0.61 -3.32 -17.55
C SER A 128 -1.46 -3.86 -16.39
N ASP A 129 -2.74 -3.53 -16.34
CA ASP A 129 -3.68 -4.01 -15.33
C ASP A 129 -3.35 -3.51 -13.91
N MET A 130 -3.09 -2.19 -13.80
CA MET A 130 -2.55 -1.58 -12.61
C MET A 130 -3.19 -0.23 -12.27
N GLY A 131 -3.07 0.16 -11.01
CA GLY A 131 -3.46 1.48 -10.54
C GLY A 131 -2.44 2.08 -9.58
N ALA A 132 -2.31 3.41 -9.54
CA ALA A 132 -1.52 4.05 -8.50
C ALA A 132 -2.06 3.68 -7.13
N ILE A 133 -3.37 3.74 -6.97
CA ILE A 133 -4.09 3.17 -5.84
C ILE A 133 -4.90 1.99 -6.38
N TYR A 134 -4.54 0.80 -5.98
CA TYR A 134 -5.21 -0.43 -6.39
C TYR A 134 -5.99 -1.04 -5.23
N ALA A 135 -7.26 -1.34 -5.45
CA ALA A 135 -8.08 -2.14 -4.55
C ALA A 135 -8.85 -3.17 -5.37
N GLY A 136 -8.67 -4.45 -5.04
CA GLY A 136 -9.32 -5.51 -5.81
C GLY A 136 -9.41 -6.83 -5.07
N ARG A 137 -10.29 -7.71 -5.58
CA ARG A 137 -10.51 -9.07 -5.11
C ARG A 137 -10.84 -9.15 -3.62
N ASN A 138 -11.59 -8.13 -3.13
CA ASN A 138 -12.00 -8.07 -1.73
C ASN A 138 -13.39 -7.44 -1.60
N MET A 139 -14.39 -8.26 -1.36
CA MET A 139 -15.77 -7.80 -1.13
C MET A 139 -15.98 -7.17 0.26
N THR A 140 -14.97 -7.20 1.13
CA THR A 140 -15.07 -6.72 2.51
C THR A 140 -14.46 -5.34 2.74
N SER A 141 -14.30 -4.52 1.70
CA SER A 141 -13.68 -3.18 1.83
C SER A 141 -14.62 -2.14 2.48
N HIS A 142 -15.51 -2.57 3.34
CA HIS A 142 -16.48 -1.69 3.98
C HIS A 142 -15.81 -0.63 4.87
N GLY A 143 -16.38 0.57 4.89
CA GLY A 143 -15.90 1.68 5.71
C GLY A 143 -14.58 2.27 5.28
N SER A 144 -14.13 1.93 4.07
CA SER A 144 -12.87 2.44 3.53
C SER A 144 -13.06 3.74 2.77
N VAL A 145 -12.03 4.60 2.79
CA VAL A 145 -12.06 5.92 2.15
C VAL A 145 -10.79 6.15 1.32
N ILE A 146 -10.98 6.58 0.07
CA ILE A 146 -9.90 7.08 -0.79
C ILE A 146 -10.24 8.52 -1.16
N SER A 147 -9.49 9.50 -0.68
CA SER A 147 -9.81 10.90 -0.89
C SER A 147 -8.59 11.82 -0.96
N LYS A 148 -8.73 12.93 -1.68
CA LYS A 148 -7.74 14.04 -1.73
C LYS A 148 -6.34 13.61 -2.17
N ASN A 149 -6.19 12.53 -2.93
CA ASN A 149 -4.91 12.12 -3.48
C ASN A 149 -4.65 12.81 -4.82
N LEU A 150 -3.40 13.17 -5.08
CA LEU A 150 -2.94 13.70 -6.36
C LEU A 150 -2.18 12.62 -7.11
N ILE A 151 -2.64 12.27 -8.30
CA ILE A 151 -1.99 11.28 -9.15
C ILE A 151 -1.69 11.92 -10.50
N THR A 152 -0.43 11.96 -10.88
CA THR A 152 0.04 12.59 -12.11
C THR A 152 1.01 11.70 -12.87
N ASN A 153 1.00 11.78 -14.21
CA ASN A 153 1.94 11.07 -15.07
C ASN A 153 2.03 9.56 -14.77
N TYR A 154 0.88 8.97 -14.46
CA TYR A 154 0.76 7.55 -14.14
C TYR A 154 0.25 6.77 -15.36
N GLY A 155 0.85 5.64 -15.63
CA GLY A 155 0.51 4.77 -16.74
C GLY A 155 1.69 4.45 -17.64
N PRO A 156 1.51 3.50 -18.57
CA PRO A 156 2.54 3.10 -19.51
C PRO A 156 2.92 4.23 -20.47
N ALA A 157 4.14 4.16 -20.97
CA ALA A 157 4.52 4.98 -22.11
C ALA A 157 3.55 4.72 -23.29
N PRO A 158 3.18 5.74 -24.09
CA PRO A 158 2.11 5.65 -25.10
C PRO A 158 2.31 4.62 -26.22
N LYS A 159 3.43 3.93 -26.28
CA LYS A 159 3.83 3.05 -27.39
C LYS A 159 3.63 1.54 -27.12
N GLU A 160 3.23 1.14 -25.93
CA GLU A 160 3.05 -0.27 -25.62
C GLU A 160 1.57 -0.67 -25.79
N PRO A 161 1.23 -1.55 -26.76
CA PRO A 161 -0.12 -2.10 -26.84
C PRO A 161 -0.33 -3.01 -25.62
N ARG A 162 -1.25 -2.64 -24.74
CA ARG A 162 -1.56 -3.41 -23.53
C ARG A 162 -2.97 -3.98 -23.62
N SER A 163 -3.13 -5.19 -23.11
CA SER A 163 -4.43 -5.85 -23.03
C SER A 163 -5.36 -5.18 -22.00
N PHE A 164 -4.80 -4.54 -20.97
CA PHE A 164 -5.56 -3.82 -19.93
C PHE A 164 -4.95 -2.44 -19.67
N PRO A 165 -5.77 -1.38 -19.56
CA PRO A 165 -5.28 -0.05 -19.24
C PRO A 165 -4.81 0.07 -17.80
N ALA A 166 -3.83 0.94 -17.54
CA ALA A 166 -3.52 1.39 -16.19
C ALA A 166 -4.49 2.50 -15.78
N GLY A 167 -4.90 2.50 -14.52
CA GLY A 167 -5.78 3.52 -13.93
C GLY A 167 -5.09 4.33 -12.84
N ALA A 168 -5.52 5.57 -12.63
CA ALA A 168 -5.07 6.33 -11.48
C ALA A 168 -5.55 5.67 -10.17
N ILE A 169 -6.85 5.38 -10.09
CA ILE A 169 -7.44 4.55 -9.05
C ILE A 169 -8.08 3.37 -9.77
N TYR A 170 -7.71 2.17 -9.39
CA TYR A 170 -8.23 0.96 -9.99
C TYR A 170 -8.97 0.11 -8.96
N LEU A 171 -10.28 0.12 -9.06
CA LEU A 171 -11.18 -0.71 -8.29
C LEU A 171 -11.49 -1.95 -9.12
N ASP A 172 -10.77 -3.04 -8.82
CA ASP A 172 -10.77 -4.27 -9.60
C ASP A 172 -11.60 -5.35 -8.92
N ASP A 173 -12.09 -6.30 -9.70
CA ASP A 173 -12.80 -7.53 -9.32
C ASP A 173 -13.47 -7.55 -7.93
N ALA A 174 -14.79 -7.42 -7.89
CA ALA A 174 -15.59 -7.63 -6.68
C ALA A 174 -15.18 -6.79 -5.46
N VAL A 175 -14.64 -5.58 -5.68
CA VAL A 175 -14.42 -4.63 -4.59
C VAL A 175 -15.70 -3.82 -4.33
N GLY A 176 -15.99 -3.54 -3.07
CA GLY A 176 -17.17 -2.76 -2.67
C GLY A 176 -17.01 -2.08 -1.32
N GLY A 177 -17.83 -1.05 -1.05
CA GLY A 177 -17.84 -0.36 0.25
C GLY A 177 -16.71 0.65 0.44
N ILE A 178 -16.15 1.18 -0.64
CA ILE A 178 -15.15 2.27 -0.64
C ILE A 178 -15.87 3.58 -1.01
N THR A 179 -15.58 4.63 -0.29
CA THR A 179 -16.03 6.00 -0.54
C THR A 179 -14.89 6.88 -1.01
#